data_5ceed3a130b6da8119840ef396138d62
#
_entry.id   5ceed3a130b6da8119840ef396138d62
#
_cell.length_a   1.000
_cell.length_b   1.000
_cell.length_c   1.000
_cell.angle_alpha   90.00
_cell.angle_beta   90.00
_cell.angle_gamma   90.00
#
_symmetry.space_group_name_H-M   'P 1'
#
loop_
_entity.id
_entity.type
_entity.pdbx_description
1 polymer ?
#
loop_
_entity_poly.entity_id
_entity_poly.type
_entity_poly.pdbx_seq_one_letter_code
_entity_poly.pdbx_strand_id
1 'polypeptide(L)'
;QTLALSTTSNQCSLKCAHCNGHYLNNMVPIEEYEEKVQSRNITSFLLSGGCSYEGDVPINTHINTIKNLKEQGYRLNAHLGLMDKDSIVELCKYLDIVSFDLVFDDETIREVYKMKKSKEDYIEVYNTIQEHTEVAPHICIGLKGGQIKGEYEIIEYLQKNPPNKLTFIVLIPTKGTEYENVEPPELEGVADILCEARINLPDTEINLGCMRPRGVYRKELDQLSIMCGVNRIVLPSRSAKNKAIEMNMTINECKECCVL
;
A
#
# COMPACT_ATOMS: atom_id res chain seq x y z
N GLN A 1 5.50 15.66 7.19
CA GLN A 1 5.93 14.85 6.04
C GLN A 1 6.28 13.44 6.51
N THR A 2 5.88 12.41 5.73
CA THR A 2 6.23 11.01 6.03
C THR A 2 7.61 10.65 5.48
N LEU A 3 8.44 9.98 6.28
CA LEU A 3 9.70 9.38 5.85
C LEU A 3 9.53 7.85 5.81
N ALA A 4 9.90 7.23 4.68
CA ALA A 4 9.89 5.78 4.55
C ALA A 4 11.21 5.17 5.06
N LEU A 5 11.10 4.25 6.02
CA LEU A 5 12.24 3.55 6.64
C LEU A 5 12.21 2.07 6.26
N SER A 6 13.37 1.55 5.86
CA SER A 6 13.56 0.12 5.61
C SER A 6 14.23 -0.55 6.81
N THR A 7 13.61 -1.61 7.34
CA THR A 7 14.16 -2.44 8.42
C THR A 7 15.15 -3.50 7.91
N THR A 8 15.28 -3.64 6.60
CA THR A 8 16.16 -4.63 5.95
C THR A 8 17.16 -3.98 4.98
N SER A 9 17.29 -2.65 5.02
CA SER A 9 18.03 -1.88 4.02
C SER A 9 17.56 -2.24 2.60
N ASN A 10 18.40 -2.82 1.75
CA ASN A 10 18.06 -3.23 0.38
C ASN A 10 17.84 -4.74 0.23
N GLN A 11 17.78 -5.49 1.36
CA GLN A 11 17.66 -6.95 1.31
C GLN A 11 16.20 -7.36 1.30
N CYS A 12 15.85 -8.30 0.41
CA CYS A 12 14.55 -8.95 0.33
C CYS A 12 14.77 -10.42 -0.07
N SER A 13 14.18 -11.34 0.70
CA SER A 13 14.29 -12.78 0.39
C SER A 13 13.34 -13.20 -0.73
N LEU A 14 12.19 -12.52 -0.86
CA LEU A 14 11.26 -12.72 -1.97
C LEU A 14 11.79 -12.04 -3.23
N LYS A 15 11.73 -12.76 -4.34
CA LYS A 15 12.05 -12.25 -5.68
C LYS A 15 10.75 -12.11 -6.48
N CYS A 16 9.86 -11.26 -5.98
CA CYS A 16 8.54 -11.07 -6.60
C CYS A 16 8.68 -10.61 -8.05
N ALA A 17 7.86 -11.20 -8.93
CA ALA A 17 7.90 -10.95 -10.37
C ALA A 17 7.76 -9.47 -10.75
N HIS A 18 7.02 -8.67 -9.95
CA HIS A 18 6.72 -7.26 -10.21
C HIS A 18 7.75 -6.29 -9.60
N CYS A 19 8.51 -6.66 -8.55
CA CYS A 19 9.34 -5.68 -7.84
C CYS A 19 10.79 -6.10 -7.59
N ASN A 20 11.08 -7.38 -7.33
CA ASN A 20 12.43 -7.90 -7.05
C ASN A 20 13.26 -7.02 -6.09
N GLY A 21 12.63 -6.45 -5.04
CA GLY A 21 13.28 -5.55 -4.10
C GLY A 21 13.57 -4.12 -4.62
N HIS A 22 13.20 -3.79 -5.85
CA HIS A 22 13.51 -2.51 -6.51
C HIS A 22 13.14 -1.28 -5.67
N TYR A 23 12.00 -1.33 -5.00
CA TYR A 23 11.45 -0.17 -4.28
C TYR A 23 12.17 0.13 -2.96
N LEU A 24 12.91 -0.82 -2.41
CA LEU A 24 13.72 -0.62 -1.20
C LEU A 24 14.82 0.43 -1.41
N ASN A 25 15.31 0.61 -2.64
CA ASN A 25 16.32 1.60 -2.99
C ASN A 25 15.90 3.06 -2.70
N ASN A 26 14.61 3.32 -2.55
CA ASN A 26 14.06 4.64 -2.25
C ASN A 26 13.77 4.86 -0.77
N MET A 27 14.01 3.86 0.07
CA MET A 27 13.77 3.93 1.51
C MET A 27 15.07 4.23 2.25
N VAL A 28 14.96 4.86 3.40
CA VAL A 28 16.11 5.13 4.29
C VAL A 28 16.28 3.92 5.21
N PRO A 29 17.50 3.38 5.36
CA PRO A 29 17.76 2.38 6.41
C PRO A 29 17.32 2.90 7.78
N ILE A 30 16.65 2.05 8.56
CA ILE A 30 16.07 2.50 9.84
C ILE A 30 17.15 3.00 10.81
N GLU A 31 18.38 2.51 10.70
CA GLU A 31 19.52 2.94 11.50
C GLU A 31 19.97 4.38 11.21
N GLU A 32 19.60 4.93 10.05
CA GLU A 32 19.99 6.27 9.59
C GLU A 32 18.89 7.34 9.82
N TYR A 33 17.77 6.98 10.47
CA TYR A 33 16.61 7.87 10.54
C TYR A 33 16.90 9.19 11.24
N GLU A 34 17.72 9.20 12.30
CA GLU A 34 18.03 10.38 13.11
C GLU A 34 18.69 11.49 12.28
N GLU A 35 19.62 11.14 11.40
CA GLU A 35 20.28 12.11 10.51
C GLU A 35 19.28 12.74 9.53
N LYS A 36 18.31 11.97 9.06
CA LYS A 36 17.31 12.43 8.08
C LYS A 36 16.24 13.32 8.72
N VAL A 37 15.90 13.06 9.98
CA VAL A 37 14.92 13.87 10.73
C VAL A 37 15.45 15.28 10.99
N GLN A 38 16.74 15.43 11.34
CA GLN A 38 17.34 16.75 11.62
C GLN A 38 17.25 17.73 10.45
N SER A 39 17.22 17.24 9.22
CA SER A 39 17.23 18.05 7.99
C SER A 39 15.84 18.31 7.38
N ARG A 40 14.76 17.72 7.93
CA ARG A 40 13.41 17.73 7.34
C ARG A 40 12.35 17.88 8.42
N ASN A 41 11.22 18.49 8.06
CA ASN A 41 10.05 18.53 8.92
C ASN A 41 9.27 17.20 8.80
N ILE A 42 9.78 16.16 9.48
CA ILE A 42 9.17 14.83 9.52
C ILE A 42 8.16 14.81 10.68
N THR A 43 6.96 14.31 10.39
CA THR A 43 5.86 14.19 11.35
C THR A 43 5.39 12.75 11.51
N SER A 44 5.79 11.89 10.56
CA SER A 44 5.35 10.50 10.51
C SER A 44 6.38 9.60 9.81
N PHE A 45 6.30 8.31 10.08
CA PHE A 45 7.13 7.31 9.43
C PHE A 45 6.27 6.22 8.79
N LEU A 46 6.73 5.74 7.62
CA LEU A 46 6.31 4.48 7.03
C LEU A 46 7.41 3.45 7.30
N LEU A 47 7.11 2.48 8.13
CA LEU A 47 8.01 1.36 8.45
C LEU A 47 7.75 0.22 7.49
N SER A 48 8.75 -0.25 6.77
CA SER A 48 8.65 -1.37 5.85
C SER A 48 10.03 -2.00 5.65
N GLY A 49 10.16 -2.86 4.66
CA GLY A 49 11.41 -3.55 4.33
C GLY A 49 11.19 -4.61 3.27
N GLY A 50 12.22 -5.40 3.01
CA GLY A 50 12.09 -6.61 2.23
C GLY A 50 11.49 -7.74 3.07
N CYS A 51 10.74 -8.62 2.40
CA CYS A 51 10.11 -9.74 3.05
C CYS A 51 11.09 -10.90 3.28
N SER A 52 10.83 -11.70 4.31
CA SER A 52 11.37 -13.04 4.49
C SER A 52 10.79 -14.01 3.47
N TYR A 53 11.26 -15.26 3.44
CA TYR A 53 10.66 -16.31 2.61
C TYR A 53 9.22 -16.67 3.00
N GLU A 54 8.80 -16.36 4.23
CA GLU A 54 7.43 -16.58 4.71
C GLU A 54 6.47 -15.43 4.35
N GLY A 55 7.00 -14.31 3.84
CA GLY A 55 6.21 -13.16 3.40
C GLY A 55 6.03 -12.06 4.45
N ASP A 56 6.58 -12.22 5.65
CA ASP A 56 6.61 -11.17 6.67
C ASP A 56 7.73 -10.15 6.41
N VAL A 57 7.54 -8.93 6.87
CA VAL A 57 8.59 -7.91 6.95
C VAL A 57 9.11 -7.89 8.39
N PRO A 58 10.41 -8.13 8.66
CA PRO A 58 10.93 -8.34 10.02
C PRO A 58 11.06 -7.02 10.82
N ILE A 59 9.96 -6.27 10.93
CA ILE A 59 9.87 -4.98 11.64
C ILE A 59 10.06 -5.16 13.15
N ASN A 60 9.60 -6.28 13.70
CA ASN A 60 9.70 -6.62 15.11
C ASN A 60 11.16 -6.63 15.63
N THR A 61 12.14 -6.87 14.77
CA THR A 61 13.57 -6.80 15.12
C THR A 61 14.02 -5.39 15.56
N HIS A 62 13.25 -4.35 15.18
CA HIS A 62 13.51 -2.94 15.53
C HIS A 62 12.50 -2.38 16.55
N ILE A 63 11.89 -3.22 17.36
CA ILE A 63 10.81 -2.83 18.30
C ILE A 63 11.22 -1.67 19.23
N ASN A 64 12.47 -1.63 19.69
CA ASN A 64 12.94 -0.56 20.56
C ASN A 64 13.02 0.79 19.85
N THR A 65 13.44 0.83 18.59
CA THR A 65 13.41 2.03 17.75
C THR A 65 11.98 2.51 17.52
N ILE A 66 11.05 1.58 17.25
CA ILE A 66 9.63 1.88 17.04
C ILE A 66 9.01 2.50 18.30
N LYS A 67 9.27 1.92 19.48
CA LYS A 67 8.84 2.48 20.76
C LYS A 67 9.35 3.90 20.96
N ASN A 68 10.63 4.13 20.71
CA ASN A 68 11.25 5.45 20.83
C ASN A 68 10.61 6.47 19.86
N LEU A 69 10.37 6.10 18.61
CA LEU A 69 9.68 6.96 17.63
C LEU A 69 8.28 7.34 18.11
N LYS A 70 7.54 6.38 18.67
CA LYS A 70 6.20 6.61 19.21
C LYS A 70 6.22 7.52 20.43
N GLU A 71 7.16 7.34 21.34
CA GLU A 71 7.37 8.19 22.53
C GLU A 71 7.75 9.64 22.16
N GLN A 72 8.46 9.82 21.05
CA GLN A 72 8.75 11.14 20.48
C GLN A 72 7.56 11.82 19.81
N GLY A 73 6.40 11.16 19.75
CA GLY A 73 5.15 11.72 19.21
C GLY A 73 4.98 11.59 17.71
N TYR A 74 5.79 10.79 17.02
CA TYR A 74 5.61 10.53 15.59
C TYR A 74 4.41 9.62 15.33
N ARG A 75 3.74 9.84 14.20
CA ARG A 75 2.72 8.92 13.68
C ARG A 75 3.41 7.80 12.91
N LEU A 76 2.99 6.56 13.16
CA LEU A 76 3.62 5.37 12.59
C LEU A 76 2.64 4.56 11.76
N ASN A 77 2.97 4.38 10.48
CA ASN A 77 2.36 3.42 9.58
C ASN A 77 3.35 2.29 9.30
N ALA A 78 2.88 1.06 9.14
CA ALA A 78 3.76 -0.07 8.83
C ALA A 78 3.17 -1.02 7.77
N HIS A 79 4.04 -1.59 6.93
CA HIS A 79 3.74 -2.75 6.10
C HIS A 79 4.32 -4.00 6.78
N LEU A 80 3.47 -4.85 7.35
CA LEU A 80 3.91 -6.02 8.14
C LEU A 80 4.14 -7.27 7.28
N GLY A 81 3.51 -7.34 6.10
CA GLY A 81 3.45 -8.59 5.34
C GLY A 81 2.70 -9.68 6.12
N LEU A 82 2.94 -10.94 5.80
CA LEU A 82 2.30 -12.10 6.45
C LEU A 82 2.99 -12.46 7.78
N MET A 83 3.00 -11.52 8.71
CA MET A 83 3.64 -11.66 10.02
C MET A 83 2.83 -12.55 10.95
N ASP A 84 3.50 -13.23 11.89
CA ASP A 84 2.87 -14.04 12.91
C ASP A 84 2.03 -13.21 13.89
N LYS A 85 1.02 -13.86 14.48
CA LYS A 85 0.03 -13.20 15.35
C LYS A 85 0.66 -12.52 16.56
N ASP A 86 1.62 -13.15 17.23
CA ASP A 86 2.21 -12.60 18.47
C ASP A 86 3.01 -11.32 18.16
N SER A 87 3.75 -11.33 17.07
CA SER A 87 4.47 -10.15 16.56
C SER A 87 3.53 -9.03 16.14
N ILE A 88 2.41 -9.33 15.48
CA ILE A 88 1.37 -8.35 15.14
C ILE A 88 0.82 -7.68 16.41
N VAL A 89 0.40 -8.48 17.38
CA VAL A 89 -0.18 -7.99 18.65
C VAL A 89 0.79 -7.08 19.40
N GLU A 90 2.08 -7.42 19.40
CA GLU A 90 3.09 -6.58 20.05
C GLU A 90 3.33 -5.27 19.30
N LEU A 91 3.47 -5.30 17.98
CA LEU A 91 3.73 -4.11 17.16
C LEU A 91 2.55 -3.14 17.12
N CYS A 92 1.32 -3.66 17.02
CA CYS A 92 0.10 -2.84 16.94
C CYS A 92 -0.09 -1.92 18.15
N LYS A 93 0.55 -2.17 19.28
CA LYS A 93 0.55 -1.27 20.45
C LYS A 93 1.21 0.08 20.16
N TYR A 94 2.07 0.17 19.15
CA TYR A 94 2.87 1.35 18.83
C TYR A 94 2.51 1.96 17.47
N LEU A 95 1.74 1.27 16.64
CA LEU A 95 1.36 1.71 15.30
C LEU A 95 0.04 2.49 15.34
N ASP A 96 -0.05 3.57 14.58
CA ASP A 96 -1.29 4.32 14.41
C ASP A 96 -2.19 3.68 13.34
N ILE A 97 -1.56 3.05 12.34
CA ILE A 97 -2.23 2.34 11.25
C ILE A 97 -1.29 1.31 10.63
N VAL A 98 -1.85 0.24 10.10
CA VAL A 98 -1.12 -0.74 9.29
C VAL A 98 -1.63 -0.67 7.86
N SER A 99 -0.72 -0.49 6.90
CA SER A 99 -0.96 -0.72 5.47
C SER A 99 -0.77 -2.20 5.19
N PHE A 100 -1.79 -2.86 4.66
CA PHE A 100 -1.74 -4.31 4.43
C PHE A 100 -2.21 -4.67 3.02
N ASP A 101 -1.31 -5.26 2.23
CA ASP A 101 -1.63 -5.70 0.87
C ASP A 101 -2.53 -6.94 0.93
N LEU A 102 -3.73 -6.86 0.35
CA LEU A 102 -4.65 -7.98 0.19
C LEU A 102 -4.51 -8.60 -1.20
N VAL A 103 -4.38 -9.92 -1.26
CA VAL A 103 -4.31 -10.70 -2.50
C VAL A 103 -5.18 -11.95 -2.37
N PHE A 104 -6.25 -12.04 -3.18
CA PHE A 104 -7.26 -13.10 -3.10
C PHE A 104 -7.23 -14.07 -4.28
N ASP A 105 -6.13 -14.11 -5.04
CA ASP A 105 -5.90 -15.10 -6.09
C ASP A 105 -4.66 -15.93 -5.78
N ASP A 106 -4.85 -17.21 -5.44
CA ASP A 106 -3.77 -18.13 -5.06
C ASP A 106 -2.74 -18.34 -6.17
N GLU A 107 -3.17 -18.23 -7.43
CA GLU A 107 -2.26 -18.29 -8.57
C GLU A 107 -1.33 -17.08 -8.58
N THR A 108 -1.87 -15.88 -8.33
CA THR A 108 -1.09 -14.65 -8.17
C THR A 108 -0.11 -14.75 -7.01
N ILE A 109 -0.54 -15.26 -5.85
CA ILE A 109 0.32 -15.46 -4.69
C ILE A 109 1.51 -16.38 -5.05
N ARG A 110 1.22 -17.50 -5.69
CA ARG A 110 2.24 -18.47 -6.08
C ARG A 110 3.20 -17.96 -7.16
N GLU A 111 2.68 -17.29 -8.20
CA GLU A 111 3.46 -16.92 -9.37
C GLU A 111 4.15 -15.56 -9.22
N VAL A 112 3.48 -14.58 -8.60
CA VAL A 112 4.03 -13.23 -8.45
C VAL A 112 4.93 -13.11 -7.22
N TYR A 113 4.47 -13.60 -6.05
CA TYR A 113 5.25 -13.53 -4.82
C TYR A 113 6.17 -14.73 -4.61
N LYS A 114 6.00 -15.82 -5.38
CA LYS A 114 6.79 -17.08 -5.27
C LYS A 114 6.61 -17.76 -3.91
N MET A 115 5.46 -17.57 -3.26
CA MET A 115 5.17 -18.10 -1.93
C MET A 115 4.23 -19.31 -1.98
N LYS A 116 4.33 -20.19 -0.98
CA LYS A 116 3.40 -21.29 -0.72
C LYS A 116 2.33 -20.84 0.31
N LYS A 117 1.66 -19.76 0.00
CA LYS A 117 0.58 -19.17 0.80
C LYS A 117 -0.71 -19.14 -0.03
N SER A 118 -1.82 -18.91 0.63
CA SER A 118 -3.14 -18.79 0.03
C SER A 118 -3.83 -17.49 0.45
N LYS A 119 -4.99 -17.20 -0.11
CA LYS A 119 -5.80 -16.05 0.30
C LYS A 119 -6.23 -16.12 1.77
N GLU A 120 -6.39 -17.33 2.32
CA GLU A 120 -6.74 -17.53 3.71
C GLU A 120 -5.66 -17.01 4.66
N ASP A 121 -4.38 -17.16 4.32
CA ASP A 121 -3.26 -16.57 5.09
C ASP A 121 -3.37 -15.04 5.14
N TYR A 122 -3.74 -14.39 4.02
CA TYR A 122 -3.96 -12.94 3.98
C TYR A 122 -5.17 -12.51 4.80
N ILE A 123 -6.26 -13.28 4.74
CA ILE A 123 -7.47 -13.03 5.53
C ILE A 123 -7.19 -13.14 7.01
N GLU A 124 -6.46 -14.16 7.44
CA GLU A 124 -6.11 -14.39 8.87
C GLU A 124 -5.27 -13.22 9.40
N VAL A 125 -4.24 -12.81 8.67
CA VAL A 125 -3.38 -11.69 9.07
C VAL A 125 -4.15 -10.38 9.10
N TYR A 126 -4.96 -10.09 8.07
CA TYR A 126 -5.78 -8.89 7.99
C TYR A 126 -6.74 -8.79 9.19
N ASN A 127 -7.46 -9.86 9.50
CA ASN A 127 -8.37 -9.90 10.65
C ASN A 127 -7.63 -9.71 11.97
N THR A 128 -6.46 -10.34 12.13
CA THR A 128 -5.63 -10.17 13.32
C THR A 128 -5.21 -8.70 13.51
N ILE A 129 -4.78 -8.02 12.44
CA ILE A 129 -4.42 -6.60 12.52
C ILE A 129 -5.63 -5.75 12.91
N GLN A 130 -6.79 -6.00 12.27
CA GLN A 130 -8.02 -5.23 12.49
C GLN A 130 -8.53 -5.32 13.93
N GLU A 131 -8.27 -6.43 14.64
CA GLU A 131 -8.60 -6.59 16.07
C GLU A 131 -7.74 -5.71 16.99
N HIS A 132 -6.57 -5.21 16.54
CA HIS A 132 -5.59 -4.57 17.42
C HIS A 132 -5.24 -3.12 17.05
N THR A 133 -5.45 -2.72 15.80
CA THR A 133 -5.19 -1.34 15.35
C THR A 133 -5.99 -1.03 14.08
N GLU A 134 -5.96 0.25 13.65
CA GLU A 134 -6.52 0.63 12.35
C GLU A 134 -5.72 -0.03 11.24
N VAL A 135 -6.42 -0.64 10.27
CA VAL A 135 -5.81 -1.22 9.06
C VAL A 135 -6.35 -0.54 7.82
N ALA A 136 -5.45 -0.15 6.92
CA ALA A 136 -5.77 0.31 5.58
C ALA A 136 -5.38 -0.79 4.59
N PRO A 137 -6.34 -1.60 4.10
CA PRO A 137 -6.04 -2.56 3.06
C PRO A 137 -5.55 -1.85 1.80
N HIS A 138 -4.57 -2.48 1.14
CA HIS A 138 -4.06 -2.08 -0.16
C HIS A 138 -4.42 -3.14 -1.19
N ILE A 139 -4.91 -2.71 -2.34
CA ILE A 139 -5.20 -3.57 -3.48
C ILE A 139 -4.34 -3.12 -4.66
N CYS A 140 -3.48 -4.01 -5.15
CA CYS A 140 -2.70 -3.76 -6.36
C CYS A 140 -3.48 -4.26 -7.59
N ILE A 141 -4.13 -3.33 -8.31
CA ILE A 141 -4.91 -3.66 -9.49
C ILE A 141 -3.98 -4.15 -10.61
N GLY A 142 -4.32 -5.30 -11.19
CA GLY A 142 -3.57 -5.93 -12.26
C GLY A 142 -2.28 -6.60 -11.81
N LEU A 143 -2.14 -6.97 -10.55
CA LEU A 143 -0.93 -7.58 -9.99
C LEU A 143 -0.51 -8.85 -10.73
N LYS A 144 -1.44 -9.61 -11.31
CA LYS A 144 -1.17 -10.79 -12.16
C LYS A 144 -0.77 -10.37 -13.59
N GLY A 145 0.39 -9.71 -13.74
CA GLY A 145 0.91 -9.34 -15.05
C GLY A 145 -0.04 -8.45 -15.87
N GLY A 146 -0.75 -7.51 -15.25
CA GLY A 146 -1.72 -6.62 -15.85
C GLY A 146 -3.16 -7.15 -15.86
N GLN A 147 -3.38 -8.42 -15.48
CA GLN A 147 -4.70 -9.02 -15.42
C GLN A 147 -5.36 -8.77 -14.06
N ILE A 148 -6.64 -8.44 -14.06
CA ILE A 148 -7.47 -8.32 -12.86
C ILE A 148 -7.82 -9.72 -12.38
N LYS A 149 -7.38 -10.08 -11.16
CA LYS A 149 -7.53 -11.40 -10.56
C LYS A 149 -7.67 -11.31 -9.04
N GLY A 150 -8.90 -11.43 -8.55
CA GLY A 150 -9.20 -11.41 -7.11
C GLY A 150 -9.57 -10.03 -6.54
N GLU A 151 -9.38 -8.92 -7.27
CA GLU A 151 -9.68 -7.57 -6.77
C GLU A 151 -11.17 -7.39 -6.41
N TYR A 152 -12.08 -7.91 -7.23
CA TYR A 152 -13.52 -7.90 -6.94
C TYR A 152 -13.86 -8.72 -5.70
N GLU A 153 -13.26 -9.88 -5.53
CA GLU A 153 -13.46 -10.73 -4.36
C GLU A 153 -12.99 -10.06 -3.07
N ILE A 154 -11.90 -9.27 -3.13
CA ILE A 154 -11.44 -8.46 -2.00
C ILE A 154 -12.49 -7.40 -1.65
N ILE A 155 -13.04 -6.69 -2.62
CA ILE A 155 -14.07 -5.66 -2.39
C ILE A 155 -15.31 -6.29 -1.74
N GLU A 156 -15.78 -7.43 -2.25
CA GLU A 156 -16.92 -8.19 -1.67
C GLU A 156 -16.61 -8.64 -0.23
N TYR A 157 -15.38 -9.07 0.04
CA TYR A 157 -14.97 -9.43 1.39
C TYR A 157 -15.01 -8.23 2.33
N LEU A 158 -14.44 -7.09 1.93
CA LEU A 158 -14.38 -5.87 2.71
C LEU A 158 -15.78 -5.26 2.96
N GLN A 159 -16.74 -5.51 2.07
CA GLN A 159 -18.14 -5.06 2.24
C GLN A 159 -18.79 -5.62 3.51
N LYS A 160 -18.38 -6.80 3.99
CA LYS A 160 -18.91 -7.43 5.21
C LYS A 160 -18.47 -6.70 6.49
N ASN A 161 -17.30 -6.09 6.47
CA ASN A 161 -16.76 -5.26 7.54
C ASN A 161 -15.91 -4.14 6.94
N PRO A 162 -16.56 -3.04 6.49
CA PRO A 162 -15.88 -1.98 5.74
C PRO A 162 -14.76 -1.32 6.54
N PRO A 163 -13.54 -1.19 5.99
CA PRO A 163 -12.46 -0.44 6.62
C PRO A 163 -12.73 1.08 6.53
N ASN A 164 -12.13 1.85 7.44
CA ASN A 164 -12.18 3.31 7.35
C ASN A 164 -11.48 3.83 6.08
N LYS A 165 -10.42 3.16 5.66
CA LYS A 165 -9.60 3.54 4.50
C LYS A 165 -9.29 2.34 3.63
N LEU A 166 -9.31 2.52 2.32
CA LEU A 166 -8.89 1.54 1.31
C LEU A 166 -7.97 2.23 0.30
N THR A 167 -6.81 1.64 0.03
CA THR A 167 -5.86 2.21 -0.92
C THR A 167 -5.71 1.30 -2.14
N PHE A 168 -5.92 1.88 -3.31
CA PHE A 168 -5.60 1.22 -4.58
C PHE A 168 -4.23 1.67 -5.08
N ILE A 169 -3.45 0.72 -5.53
CA ILE A 169 -2.25 0.91 -6.33
C ILE A 169 -2.44 0.14 -7.65
N VAL A 170 -1.62 0.43 -8.63
CA VAL A 170 -1.71 -0.21 -9.95
C VAL A 170 -0.36 -0.77 -10.34
N LEU A 171 -0.33 -1.98 -10.88
CA LEU A 171 0.89 -2.63 -11.34
C LEU A 171 1.73 -1.67 -12.21
N ILE A 172 3.00 -1.54 -11.85
CA ILE A 172 4.00 -0.81 -12.62
C ILE A 172 4.96 -1.82 -13.25
N PRO A 173 5.02 -1.94 -14.58
CA PRO A 173 6.09 -2.67 -15.24
C PRO A 173 7.45 -2.09 -14.82
N THR A 174 8.23 -2.87 -14.08
CA THR A 174 9.46 -2.37 -13.43
C THR A 174 10.69 -2.97 -14.10
N LYS A 175 11.57 -2.12 -14.59
CA LYS A 175 12.82 -2.54 -15.26
C LYS A 175 13.68 -3.40 -14.32
N GLY A 176 14.23 -4.48 -14.86
CA GLY A 176 15.05 -5.44 -14.10
C GLY A 176 14.24 -6.46 -13.30
N THR A 177 12.94 -6.57 -13.56
CA THR A 177 12.05 -7.59 -12.97
C THR A 177 11.51 -8.52 -14.05
N GLU A 178 10.86 -9.61 -13.65
CA GLU A 178 10.18 -10.52 -14.61
C GLU A 178 9.06 -9.77 -15.37
N TYR A 179 8.49 -8.72 -14.76
CA TYR A 179 7.37 -7.94 -15.30
C TYR A 179 7.81 -6.63 -15.99
N GLU A 180 9.08 -6.49 -16.36
CA GLU A 180 9.54 -5.25 -17.01
C GLU A 180 8.85 -4.95 -18.36
N ASN A 181 8.38 -5.99 -19.06
CA ASN A 181 7.77 -5.88 -20.37
C ASN A 181 6.28 -6.26 -20.39
N VAL A 182 5.64 -6.39 -19.23
CA VAL A 182 4.18 -6.58 -19.20
C VAL A 182 3.47 -5.24 -19.40
N GLU A 183 2.28 -5.28 -19.95
CA GLU A 183 1.43 -4.09 -20.01
C GLU A 183 0.72 -3.89 -18.66
N PRO A 184 0.57 -2.65 -18.18
CA PRO A 184 -0.29 -2.39 -17.03
C PRO A 184 -1.76 -2.72 -17.37
N PRO A 185 -2.65 -2.90 -16.36
CA PRO A 185 -4.05 -3.18 -16.63
C PRO A 185 -4.69 -2.05 -17.45
N GLU A 186 -5.66 -2.41 -18.31
CA GLU A 186 -6.43 -1.43 -19.09
C GLU A 186 -7.14 -0.43 -18.15
N LEU A 187 -7.15 0.84 -18.55
CA LEU A 187 -7.71 1.93 -17.72
C LEU A 187 -9.21 1.73 -17.42
N GLU A 188 -9.97 1.17 -18.36
CA GLU A 188 -11.38 0.86 -18.18
C GLU A 188 -11.56 -0.14 -17.03
N GLY A 189 -10.81 -1.24 -17.03
CA GLY A 189 -10.87 -2.22 -15.94
C GLY A 189 -10.45 -1.65 -14.59
N VAL A 190 -9.47 -0.73 -14.56
CA VAL A 190 -9.09 -0.04 -13.31
C VAL A 190 -10.22 0.87 -12.85
N ALA A 191 -10.86 1.62 -13.75
CA ALA A 191 -12.00 2.47 -13.42
C ALA A 191 -13.17 1.65 -12.88
N ASP A 192 -13.47 0.49 -13.48
CA ASP A 192 -14.52 -0.42 -13.01
C ASP A 192 -14.27 -0.88 -11.57
N ILE A 193 -13.04 -1.28 -11.22
CA ILE A 193 -12.67 -1.65 -9.85
C ILE A 193 -12.86 -0.47 -8.88
N LEU A 194 -12.44 0.75 -9.24
CA LEU A 194 -12.60 1.92 -8.39
C LEU A 194 -14.08 2.28 -8.18
N CYS A 195 -14.90 2.20 -9.23
CA CYS A 195 -16.34 2.43 -9.15
C CYS A 195 -17.02 1.36 -8.31
N GLU A 196 -16.68 0.07 -8.51
CA GLU A 196 -17.19 -1.05 -7.72
C GLU A 196 -16.90 -0.86 -6.23
N ALA A 197 -15.66 -0.46 -5.91
CA ALA A 197 -15.29 -0.16 -4.53
C ALA A 197 -16.12 0.98 -3.95
N ARG A 198 -16.34 2.08 -4.69
CA ARG A 198 -17.14 3.21 -4.21
C ARG A 198 -18.61 2.83 -3.99
N ILE A 199 -19.18 1.99 -4.87
CA ILE A 199 -20.57 1.54 -4.76
C ILE A 199 -20.76 0.64 -3.54
N ASN A 200 -19.84 -0.30 -3.33
CA ASN A 200 -19.95 -1.29 -2.26
C ASN A 200 -19.43 -0.81 -0.90
N LEU A 201 -18.58 0.21 -0.89
CA LEU A 201 -17.95 0.78 0.30
C LEU A 201 -18.19 2.31 0.36
N PRO A 202 -19.47 2.76 0.47
CA PRO A 202 -19.83 4.16 0.29
C PRO A 202 -19.19 5.10 1.34
N ASP A 203 -18.96 4.62 2.55
CA ASP A 203 -18.43 5.43 3.67
C ASP A 203 -16.89 5.28 3.84
N THR A 204 -16.25 4.36 3.13
CA THR A 204 -14.80 4.16 3.18
C THR A 204 -14.06 5.29 2.44
N GLU A 205 -13.00 5.82 3.05
CA GLU A 205 -12.08 6.72 2.37
C GLU A 205 -11.26 5.92 1.33
N ILE A 206 -11.56 6.11 0.05
CA ILE A 206 -10.85 5.44 -1.05
C ILE A 206 -9.69 6.30 -1.51
N ASN A 207 -8.49 5.73 -1.48
CA ASN A 207 -7.23 6.38 -1.83
C ASN A 207 -6.63 5.76 -3.10
N LEU A 208 -6.13 6.61 -4.01
CA LEU A 208 -5.22 6.20 -5.08
C LEU A 208 -3.78 6.45 -4.62
N GLY A 209 -3.06 5.37 -4.33
CA GLY A 209 -1.71 5.37 -3.77
C GLY A 209 -0.63 5.87 -4.73
N CYS A 210 0.61 5.93 -4.25
CA CYS A 210 1.73 6.46 -5.01
C CYS A 210 2.20 5.53 -6.14
N MET A 211 1.97 4.22 -6.00
CA MET A 211 2.41 3.20 -6.96
C MET A 211 1.37 3.04 -8.06
N ARG A 212 1.64 3.66 -9.20
CA ARG A 212 0.88 3.53 -10.45
C ARG A 212 1.71 3.96 -11.65
N PRO A 213 1.46 3.44 -12.86
CA PRO A 213 2.25 3.74 -14.05
C PRO A 213 2.34 5.24 -14.32
N ARG A 214 3.45 5.69 -14.90
CA ARG A 214 3.75 7.11 -15.16
C ARG A 214 3.23 7.55 -16.53
N GLY A 215 3.50 8.80 -16.89
CA GLY A 215 3.25 9.36 -18.23
C GLY A 215 1.77 9.59 -18.54
N VAL A 216 1.32 9.16 -19.71
CA VAL A 216 -0.05 9.36 -20.20
C VAL A 216 -1.01 8.56 -19.35
N TYR A 217 -0.70 7.29 -19.07
CA TYR A 217 -1.49 6.41 -18.23
C TYR A 217 -1.87 7.08 -16.89
N ARG A 218 -0.89 7.66 -16.18
CA ARG A 218 -1.14 8.34 -14.91
C ARG A 218 -2.09 9.53 -15.04
N LYS A 219 -1.95 10.31 -16.12
CA LYS A 219 -2.78 11.50 -16.34
C LYS A 219 -4.25 11.11 -16.54
N GLU A 220 -4.49 10.04 -17.26
CA GLU A 220 -5.82 9.53 -17.56
C GLU A 220 -6.41 8.82 -16.34
N LEU A 221 -5.66 7.94 -15.70
CA LEU A 221 -6.08 7.26 -14.46
C LEU A 221 -6.46 8.24 -13.36
N ASP A 222 -5.65 9.26 -13.12
CA ASP A 222 -5.92 10.24 -12.07
C ASP A 222 -7.23 11.00 -12.31
N GLN A 223 -7.59 11.29 -13.57
CA GLN A 223 -8.88 11.91 -13.92
C GLN A 223 -10.05 10.93 -13.72
N LEU A 224 -9.91 9.69 -14.21
CA LEU A 224 -10.90 8.64 -14.02
C LEU A 224 -11.16 8.37 -12.53
N SER A 225 -10.10 8.33 -11.71
CA SER A 225 -10.22 8.11 -10.28
C SER A 225 -11.10 9.16 -9.58
N ILE A 226 -11.01 10.42 -9.99
CA ILE A 226 -11.91 11.49 -9.48
C ILE A 226 -13.35 11.19 -9.87
N MET A 227 -13.59 10.78 -11.11
CA MET A 227 -14.93 10.46 -11.62
C MET A 227 -15.52 9.23 -10.91
N CYS A 228 -14.70 8.27 -10.52
CA CYS A 228 -15.09 7.08 -9.75
C CYS A 228 -15.26 7.37 -8.23
N GLY A 229 -15.10 8.62 -7.78
CA GLY A 229 -15.33 9.00 -6.38
C GLY A 229 -14.19 8.67 -5.42
N VAL A 230 -12.93 8.62 -5.90
CA VAL A 230 -11.75 8.51 -5.05
C VAL A 230 -11.60 9.77 -4.20
N ASN A 231 -11.37 9.60 -2.89
CA ASN A 231 -11.27 10.70 -1.93
C ASN A 231 -9.89 11.36 -1.93
N ARG A 232 -8.83 10.57 -2.11
CA ARG A 232 -7.45 11.06 -2.02
C ARG A 232 -6.59 10.48 -3.15
N ILE A 233 -5.74 11.30 -3.76
CA ILE A 233 -4.78 10.89 -4.79
C ILE A 233 -3.40 11.34 -4.36
N VAL A 234 -2.46 10.41 -4.25
CA VAL A 234 -1.06 10.71 -3.89
C VAL A 234 -0.36 11.37 -5.07
N LEU A 235 0.21 12.55 -4.86
CA LEU A 235 0.91 13.33 -5.90
C LEU A 235 0.09 13.41 -7.22
N PRO A 236 -1.11 14.00 -7.19
CA PRO A 236 -2.00 14.01 -8.35
C PRO A 236 -1.38 14.74 -9.55
N SER A 237 -1.72 14.26 -10.75
CA SER A 237 -1.37 14.96 -11.99
C SER A 237 -2.08 16.32 -12.09
N ARG A 238 -1.54 17.22 -12.90
CA ARG A 238 -2.20 18.52 -13.16
C ARG A 238 -3.60 18.33 -13.78
N SER A 239 -3.77 17.33 -14.65
CA SER A 239 -5.05 17.00 -15.25
C SER A 239 -6.10 16.58 -14.20
N ALA A 240 -5.69 15.83 -13.15
CA ALA A 240 -6.58 15.51 -12.04
C ALA A 240 -7.04 16.75 -11.26
N LYS A 241 -6.09 17.66 -10.92
CA LYS A 241 -6.46 18.92 -10.24
C LYS A 241 -7.45 19.74 -11.08
N ASN A 242 -7.22 19.85 -12.39
CA ASN A 242 -8.15 20.53 -13.29
C ASN A 242 -9.51 19.85 -13.32
N LYS A 243 -9.55 18.51 -13.37
CA LYS A 243 -10.81 17.75 -13.37
C LYS A 243 -11.61 17.95 -12.07
N ALA A 244 -10.95 17.97 -10.93
CA ALA A 244 -11.60 18.26 -9.64
C ALA A 244 -12.20 19.66 -9.62
N ILE A 245 -11.51 20.68 -10.16
CA ILE A 245 -12.00 22.06 -10.29
C ILE A 245 -13.22 22.11 -11.22
N GLU A 246 -13.18 21.46 -12.38
CA GLU A 246 -14.31 21.36 -13.31
C GLU A 246 -15.56 20.75 -12.66
N MET A 247 -15.36 19.81 -11.74
CA MET A 247 -16.43 19.16 -10.97
C MET A 247 -16.83 19.94 -9.71
N ASN A 248 -16.35 21.17 -9.53
CA ASN A 248 -16.59 22.02 -8.36
C ASN A 248 -16.19 21.37 -7.02
N MET A 249 -15.15 20.55 -7.02
CA MET A 249 -14.63 19.92 -5.81
C MET A 249 -13.64 20.84 -5.09
N THR A 250 -13.66 20.82 -3.76
CA THR A 250 -12.63 21.45 -2.93
C THR A 250 -11.40 20.56 -2.84
N ILE A 251 -10.21 21.12 -3.11
CA ILE A 251 -8.94 20.41 -3.04
C ILE A 251 -8.23 20.75 -1.74
N ASN A 252 -8.01 19.75 -0.88
CA ASN A 252 -7.21 19.88 0.33
C ASN A 252 -5.86 19.18 0.12
N GLU A 253 -4.77 19.85 0.48
CA GLU A 253 -3.42 19.26 0.36
C GLU A 253 -2.95 18.69 1.70
N CYS A 254 -2.60 17.39 1.69
CA CYS A 254 -1.98 16.68 2.80
C CYS A 254 -0.50 16.43 2.50
N LYS A 255 0.34 16.42 3.54
CA LYS A 255 1.80 16.25 3.39
C LYS A 255 2.31 14.90 3.91
N GLU A 256 1.41 14.05 4.39
CA GLU A 256 1.73 12.72 4.94
C GLU A 256 1.36 11.60 3.99
N CYS A 257 1.65 10.35 4.37
CA CYS A 257 1.28 9.16 3.63
C CYS A 257 -0.24 9.09 3.40
N CYS A 258 -0.67 8.41 2.32
CA CYS A 258 -2.07 8.31 1.92
C CYS A 258 -3.00 7.76 3.01
N VAL A 259 -2.48 7.02 3.97
CA VAL A 259 -3.27 6.41 5.05
C VAL A 259 -3.19 7.15 6.39
N LEU A 260 -2.32 8.17 6.49
CA LEU A 260 -2.14 8.98 7.70
C LEU A 260 -2.90 10.30 7.67
#